data_883a4c6ba5b60ef941423a3ec30f1045
#
_entry.id   883a4c6ba5b60ef941423a3ec30f1045
#
_cell.length_a   1.000
_cell.length_b   1.000
_cell.length_c   1.000
_cell.angle_alpha   90.00
_cell.angle_beta   90.00
_cell.angle_gamma   90.00
#
_symmetry.space_group_name_H-M   'P 1'
#
loop_
_entity.id
_entity.type
_entity.pdbx_description
1 polymer ?
#
loop_
_entity_poly.entity_id
_entity_poly.type
_entity_poly.pdbx_seq_one_letter_code
_entity_poly.pdbx_strand_id
1 'polypeptide(L)'
;MENKTELQPYSVLMSVYSGEKPEFFAQSLESLYTQTYPADEIVVVCDGELNEQLDGVLEQYSEKVGGKLKIHRLESHGGTAKCANTGLAICKNEYIMKMDSDDICLENRAEKQMTYLAQHPEVSILGSYIQEFDSNTGNDIAVRKPPAENEAIRKFAKRRAPFNNQTLVYKKSLAQSIGGYCEELERCEDYDFMVRMLIGGAIAANIPEVLVRYRVTAGNLNRRRNWRNTKSFIAVRKKIRKMGFSGFMDFLIPCASQIVLFIVPGFVTGFIYKKLLRK
;
A
#
# COMPACT_ATOMS: atom_id res chain seq x y z
N MET A 1 36.17 -1.15 -12.71
CA MET A 1 34.96 -1.92 -13.10
C MET A 1 33.99 -1.76 -11.97
N GLU A 2 32.96 -0.92 -12.12
CA GLU A 2 31.87 -0.87 -11.13
C GLU A 2 31.18 -2.23 -11.16
N ASN A 3 31.22 -2.94 -10.02
CA ASN A 3 30.40 -4.13 -9.84
C ASN A 3 28.93 -3.69 -9.97
N LYS A 4 28.34 -3.87 -11.14
CA LYS A 4 26.87 -3.73 -11.29
C LYS A 4 26.24 -4.76 -10.33
N THR A 5 25.74 -4.28 -9.21
CA THR A 5 24.97 -5.11 -8.29
C THR A 5 23.79 -5.68 -9.07
N GLU A 6 23.75 -7.00 -9.22
CA GLU A 6 22.65 -7.67 -9.94
C GLU A 6 21.35 -7.49 -9.14
N LEU A 7 20.35 -6.87 -9.77
CA LEU A 7 19.08 -6.61 -9.12
C LEU A 7 18.28 -7.91 -9.02
N GLN A 8 17.68 -8.15 -7.86
CA GLN A 8 16.85 -9.34 -7.63
C GLN A 8 15.51 -9.22 -8.35
N PRO A 9 14.97 -10.31 -8.92
CA PRO A 9 13.64 -10.32 -9.51
C PRO A 9 12.56 -10.02 -8.45
N TYR A 10 11.46 -9.42 -8.89
CA TYR A 10 10.35 -9.06 -8.02
C TYR A 10 9.01 -9.36 -8.66
N SER A 11 8.01 -9.62 -7.83
CA SER A 11 6.61 -9.76 -8.21
C SER A 11 5.84 -8.49 -7.85
N VAL A 12 5.05 -7.97 -8.77
CA VAL A 12 4.04 -6.97 -8.43
C VAL A 12 2.80 -7.67 -7.92
N LEU A 13 2.24 -7.17 -6.82
CA LEU A 13 0.97 -7.61 -6.26
C LEU A 13 -0.06 -6.48 -6.27
N MET A 14 -1.11 -6.65 -7.05
CA MET A 14 -2.24 -5.73 -7.20
C MET A 14 -3.56 -6.46 -6.94
N SER A 15 -4.55 -5.77 -6.40
CA SER A 15 -5.94 -6.24 -6.35
C SER A 15 -6.85 -5.24 -7.05
N VAL A 16 -7.91 -5.76 -7.70
CA VAL A 16 -8.94 -4.97 -8.37
C VAL A 16 -10.32 -5.52 -8.03
N TYR A 17 -11.31 -4.66 -7.92
CA TYR A 17 -12.70 -5.03 -7.63
C TYR A 17 -13.65 -4.38 -8.63
N SER A 18 -14.90 -4.83 -8.71
CA SER A 18 -15.88 -4.39 -9.70
C SER A 18 -16.23 -2.89 -9.68
N GLY A 19 -15.97 -2.20 -8.57
CA GLY A 19 -16.21 -0.75 -8.43
C GLY A 19 -15.02 0.12 -8.82
N GLU A 20 -13.93 -0.46 -9.32
CA GLU A 20 -12.79 0.31 -9.84
C GLU A 20 -13.15 0.93 -11.20
N LYS A 21 -12.52 2.07 -11.52
CA LYS A 21 -12.67 2.72 -12.81
C LYS A 21 -11.71 2.13 -13.84
N PRO A 22 -12.23 1.65 -14.99
CA PRO A 22 -11.39 1.01 -16.02
C PRO A 22 -10.23 1.88 -16.48
N GLU A 23 -10.44 3.20 -16.62
CA GLU A 23 -9.40 4.14 -17.00
C GLU A 23 -8.29 4.31 -15.94
N PHE A 24 -8.60 4.19 -14.64
CA PHE A 24 -7.61 4.25 -13.58
C PHE A 24 -6.81 2.97 -13.51
N PHE A 25 -7.51 1.85 -13.64
CA PHE A 25 -6.88 0.53 -13.68
C PHE A 25 -5.93 0.38 -14.88
N ALA A 26 -6.36 0.82 -16.07
CA ALA A 26 -5.50 0.84 -17.25
C ALA A 26 -4.24 1.69 -17.06
N GLN A 27 -4.38 2.91 -16.48
CA GLN A 27 -3.23 3.78 -16.17
C GLN A 27 -2.28 3.14 -15.16
N SER A 28 -2.82 2.47 -14.14
CA SER A 28 -2.02 1.77 -13.14
C SER A 28 -1.22 0.63 -13.77
N LEU A 29 -1.85 -0.23 -14.57
CA LEU A 29 -1.17 -1.31 -15.30
C LEU A 29 -0.11 -0.79 -16.28
N GLU A 30 -0.43 0.28 -17.04
CA GLU A 30 0.54 0.91 -17.95
C GLU A 30 1.78 1.38 -17.19
N SER A 31 1.61 2.01 -16.04
CA SER A 31 2.71 2.50 -15.22
C SER A 31 3.61 1.38 -14.67
N LEU A 32 3.08 0.18 -14.50
CA LEU A 32 3.85 -1.01 -14.11
C LEU A 32 4.59 -1.63 -15.32
N TYR A 33 3.96 -1.56 -16.49
CA TYR A 33 4.56 -2.07 -17.72
C TYR A 33 5.76 -1.24 -18.19
N THR A 34 5.70 0.07 -18.02
CA THR A 34 6.72 1.03 -18.48
C THR A 34 7.88 1.26 -17.50
N GLN A 35 8.03 0.41 -16.47
CA GLN A 35 9.13 0.53 -15.51
C GLN A 35 10.50 0.33 -16.17
N THR A 36 11.48 1.16 -15.80
CA THR A 36 12.89 1.04 -16.27
C THR A 36 13.52 -0.28 -15.83
N TYR A 37 13.10 -0.85 -14.72
CA TYR A 37 13.40 -2.22 -14.30
C TYR A 37 12.09 -3.04 -14.29
N PRO A 38 11.84 -3.86 -15.34
CA PRO A 38 10.58 -4.56 -15.51
C PRO A 38 10.35 -5.63 -14.45
N ALA A 39 9.09 -5.78 -14.02
CA ALA A 39 8.71 -6.89 -13.16
C ALA A 39 8.92 -8.24 -13.85
N ASP A 40 9.28 -9.25 -13.04
CA ASP A 40 9.36 -10.64 -13.50
C ASP A 40 7.94 -11.26 -13.65
N GLU A 41 7.00 -10.80 -12.83
CA GLU A 41 5.57 -11.07 -12.95
C GLU A 41 4.73 -9.95 -12.33
N ILE A 42 3.51 -9.80 -12.83
CA ILE A 42 2.46 -8.96 -12.26
C ILE A 42 1.29 -9.86 -11.90
N VAL A 43 1.00 -9.98 -10.59
CA VAL A 43 -0.12 -10.78 -10.09
C VAL A 43 -1.27 -9.83 -9.77
N VAL A 44 -2.37 -9.96 -10.51
CA VAL A 44 -3.62 -9.24 -10.28
C VAL A 44 -4.63 -10.19 -9.68
N VAL A 45 -5.10 -9.88 -8.45
CA VAL A 45 -6.17 -10.62 -7.79
C VAL A 45 -7.47 -9.86 -7.95
N CYS A 46 -8.43 -10.45 -8.68
CA CYS A 46 -9.77 -9.91 -8.85
C CYS A 46 -10.62 -10.28 -7.62
N ASP A 47 -11.16 -9.28 -6.94
CA ASP A 47 -11.96 -9.43 -5.73
C ASP A 47 -13.42 -9.75 -6.08
N GLY A 48 -13.65 -10.98 -6.50
CA GLY A 48 -14.90 -11.46 -7.08
C GLY A 48 -15.00 -11.16 -8.58
N GLU A 49 -16.23 -11.18 -9.08
CA GLU A 49 -16.55 -10.90 -10.48
C GLU A 49 -16.31 -9.41 -10.82
N LEU A 50 -15.67 -9.16 -11.95
CA LEU A 50 -15.46 -7.80 -12.48
C LEU A 50 -16.54 -7.47 -13.52
N ASN A 51 -16.63 -6.20 -13.90
CA ASN A 51 -17.45 -5.79 -15.04
C ASN A 51 -16.68 -5.97 -16.37
N GLU A 52 -17.41 -6.03 -17.47
CA GLU A 52 -16.85 -6.25 -18.83
C GLU A 52 -15.74 -5.26 -19.20
N GLN A 53 -15.84 -4.01 -18.76
CA GLN A 53 -14.83 -2.98 -19.07
C GLN A 53 -13.50 -3.26 -18.35
N LEU A 54 -13.53 -3.69 -17.08
CA LEU A 54 -12.35 -4.09 -16.34
C LEU A 54 -11.74 -5.38 -16.89
N ASP A 55 -12.59 -6.32 -17.31
CA ASP A 55 -12.14 -7.56 -17.98
C ASP A 55 -11.46 -7.25 -19.32
N GLY A 56 -12.00 -6.33 -20.10
CA GLY A 56 -11.36 -5.85 -21.34
C GLY A 56 -9.98 -5.22 -21.11
N VAL A 57 -9.80 -4.49 -20.00
CA VAL A 57 -8.49 -3.97 -19.62
C VAL A 57 -7.51 -5.12 -19.32
N LEU A 58 -7.94 -6.14 -18.57
CA LEU A 58 -7.09 -7.28 -18.25
C LEU A 58 -6.68 -8.07 -19.51
N GLU A 59 -7.61 -8.28 -20.45
CA GLU A 59 -7.34 -8.93 -21.73
C GLU A 59 -6.30 -8.17 -22.56
N GLN A 60 -6.52 -6.85 -22.72
CA GLN A 60 -5.59 -5.97 -23.43
C GLN A 60 -4.15 -6.04 -22.86
N TYR A 61 -4.02 -5.98 -21.52
CA TYR A 61 -2.70 -6.05 -20.91
C TYR A 61 -2.11 -7.45 -20.89
N SER A 62 -2.89 -8.51 -20.85
CA SER A 62 -2.41 -9.90 -21.00
C SER A 62 -1.73 -10.13 -22.35
N GLU A 63 -2.29 -9.59 -23.40
CA GLU A 63 -1.68 -9.63 -24.74
C GLU A 63 -0.39 -8.81 -24.80
N LYS A 64 -0.41 -7.61 -24.22
CA LYS A 64 0.71 -6.66 -24.25
C LYS A 64 1.95 -7.16 -23.50
N VAL A 65 1.78 -7.81 -22.35
CA VAL A 65 2.90 -8.20 -21.45
C VAL A 65 3.38 -9.64 -21.61
N GLY A 66 2.79 -10.40 -22.52
CA GLY A 66 3.31 -11.69 -22.95
C GLY A 66 3.49 -12.71 -21.84
N GLY A 67 2.46 -13.01 -21.05
CA GLY A 67 2.46 -14.04 -20.01
C GLY A 67 3.06 -13.64 -18.66
N LYS A 68 3.56 -12.41 -18.51
CA LYS A 68 3.99 -11.89 -17.21
C LYS A 68 2.82 -11.47 -16.33
N LEU A 69 1.65 -11.18 -16.89
CA LEU A 69 0.42 -10.90 -16.16
C LEU A 69 -0.27 -12.19 -15.74
N LYS A 70 -0.38 -12.41 -14.43
CA LYS A 70 -1.12 -13.53 -13.84
C LYS A 70 -2.39 -13.00 -13.21
N ILE A 71 -3.53 -13.46 -13.69
CA ILE A 71 -4.84 -13.07 -13.20
C ILE A 71 -5.40 -14.19 -12.33
N HIS A 72 -5.74 -13.89 -11.11
CA HIS A 72 -6.44 -14.79 -10.20
C HIS A 72 -7.78 -14.19 -9.79
N ARG A 73 -8.86 -14.95 -9.94
CA ARG A 73 -10.21 -14.51 -9.61
C ARG A 73 -10.69 -15.20 -8.35
N LEU A 74 -11.09 -14.42 -7.34
CA LEU A 74 -11.79 -14.97 -6.19
C LEU A 74 -13.24 -15.31 -6.61
N GLU A 75 -13.78 -16.37 -6.07
CA GLU A 75 -15.18 -16.79 -6.34
C GLU A 75 -16.21 -15.76 -5.87
N SER A 76 -15.86 -14.98 -4.85
CA SER A 76 -16.72 -13.93 -4.27
C SER A 76 -15.88 -12.82 -3.65
N HIS A 77 -16.49 -11.67 -3.41
CA HIS A 77 -15.86 -10.54 -2.73
C HIS A 77 -15.31 -10.95 -1.35
N GLY A 78 -14.01 -10.87 -1.19
CA GLY A 78 -13.29 -11.25 0.03
C GLY A 78 -12.59 -10.09 0.72
N GLY A 79 -12.48 -8.95 0.06
CA GLY A 79 -11.82 -7.74 0.55
C GLY A 79 -10.30 -7.73 0.37
N THR A 80 -9.71 -6.57 0.63
CA THR A 80 -8.30 -6.26 0.35
C THR A 80 -7.31 -7.23 1.00
N ALA A 81 -7.56 -7.63 2.26
CA ALA A 81 -6.68 -8.54 3.01
C ALA A 81 -6.64 -9.93 2.37
N LYS A 82 -7.80 -10.48 1.99
CA LYS A 82 -7.89 -11.79 1.33
C LYS A 82 -7.22 -11.76 -0.04
N CYS A 83 -7.48 -10.72 -0.83
CA CYS A 83 -6.79 -10.54 -2.12
C CYS A 83 -5.26 -10.49 -1.95
N ALA A 84 -4.79 -9.72 -0.96
CA ALA A 84 -3.36 -9.60 -0.68
C ALA A 84 -2.73 -10.94 -0.25
N ASN A 85 -3.40 -11.73 0.60
CA ASN A 85 -2.93 -13.05 1.01
C ASN A 85 -2.93 -14.05 -0.14
N THR A 86 -3.99 -14.05 -0.94
CA THR A 86 -4.07 -14.90 -2.13
C THR A 86 -2.93 -14.58 -3.10
N GLY A 87 -2.73 -13.31 -3.40
CA GLY A 87 -1.64 -12.90 -4.28
C GLY A 87 -0.25 -13.17 -3.68
N LEU A 88 -0.07 -12.98 -2.36
CA LEU A 88 1.17 -13.33 -1.66
C LEU A 88 1.51 -14.82 -1.78
N ALA A 89 0.51 -15.70 -1.76
CA ALA A 89 0.71 -17.14 -1.97
C ALA A 89 1.15 -17.46 -3.40
N ILE A 90 0.56 -16.77 -4.40
CA ILE A 90 0.77 -17.01 -5.84
C ILE A 90 2.10 -16.41 -6.33
N CYS A 91 2.50 -15.24 -5.84
CA CYS A 91 3.74 -14.57 -6.24
C CYS A 91 4.94 -15.51 -6.06
N LYS A 92 5.81 -15.60 -7.08
CA LYS A 92 6.94 -16.53 -7.09
C LYS A 92 8.22 -15.95 -6.48
N ASN A 93 8.39 -14.61 -6.52
CA ASN A 93 9.62 -13.96 -6.10
C ASN A 93 9.62 -13.61 -4.61
N GLU A 94 10.82 -13.47 -4.04
CA GLU A 94 11.01 -13.07 -2.64
C GLU A 94 10.60 -11.62 -2.39
N TYR A 95 10.82 -10.72 -3.34
CA TYR A 95 10.42 -9.33 -3.22
C TYR A 95 9.03 -9.10 -3.82
N ILE A 96 8.10 -8.63 -2.99
CA ILE A 96 6.73 -8.30 -3.37
C ILE A 96 6.59 -6.78 -3.41
N MET A 97 6.33 -6.24 -4.59
CA MET A 97 6.02 -4.83 -4.81
C MET A 97 4.50 -4.63 -4.81
N LYS A 98 3.99 -3.95 -3.78
CA LYS A 98 2.56 -3.64 -3.68
C LYS A 98 2.20 -2.48 -4.62
N MET A 99 1.02 -2.59 -5.26
CA MET A 99 0.45 -1.52 -6.06
C MET A 99 -1.07 -1.50 -5.89
N ASP A 100 -1.65 -0.31 -5.78
CA ASP A 100 -3.10 -0.13 -5.77
C ASP A 100 -3.59 0.12 -7.22
N SER A 101 -4.81 -0.32 -7.55
CA SER A 101 -5.33 -0.35 -8.92
C SER A 101 -5.67 1.03 -9.51
N ASP A 102 -5.69 2.06 -8.67
CA ASP A 102 -6.04 3.44 -9.05
C ASP A 102 -4.88 4.44 -9.00
N ASP A 103 -3.68 4.00 -8.61
CA ASP A 103 -2.49 4.84 -8.49
C ASP A 103 -1.54 4.68 -9.69
N ILE A 104 -0.53 5.54 -9.78
CA ILE A 104 0.43 5.56 -10.90
C ILE A 104 1.86 5.47 -10.36
N CYS A 105 2.60 4.44 -10.75
CA CYS A 105 4.04 4.35 -10.50
C CYS A 105 4.81 5.38 -11.35
N LEU A 106 5.85 5.99 -10.79
CA LEU A 106 6.85 6.66 -11.63
C LEU A 106 7.74 5.61 -12.31
N GLU A 107 8.19 5.90 -13.52
CA GLU A 107 8.91 4.96 -14.40
C GLU A 107 10.14 4.30 -13.73
N ASN A 108 10.82 5.02 -12.84
CA ASN A 108 12.04 4.58 -12.16
C ASN A 108 11.79 3.99 -10.77
N ARG A 109 10.53 3.75 -10.37
CA ARG A 109 10.20 3.24 -9.03
C ARG A 109 10.88 1.90 -8.76
N ALA A 110 10.67 0.95 -9.65
CA ALA A 110 11.18 -0.40 -9.46
C ALA A 110 12.71 -0.42 -9.41
N GLU A 111 13.36 0.27 -10.33
CA GLU A 111 14.82 0.38 -10.37
C GLU A 111 15.37 0.94 -9.06
N LYS A 112 14.82 2.07 -8.58
CA LYS A 112 15.28 2.70 -7.34
C LYS A 112 15.06 1.82 -6.12
N GLN A 113 13.87 1.22 -5.98
CA GLN A 113 13.56 0.38 -4.82
C GLN A 113 14.39 -0.91 -4.83
N MET A 114 14.55 -1.57 -5.98
CA MET A 114 15.34 -2.80 -6.08
C MET A 114 16.83 -2.53 -5.94
N THR A 115 17.34 -1.41 -6.46
CA THR A 115 18.75 -0.99 -6.23
C THR A 115 19.00 -0.72 -4.75
N TYR A 116 18.08 -0.03 -4.06
CA TYR A 116 18.20 0.20 -2.63
C TYR A 116 18.26 -1.12 -1.85
N LEU A 117 17.36 -2.06 -2.15
CA LEU A 117 17.34 -3.38 -1.48
C LEU A 117 18.57 -4.23 -1.78
N ALA A 118 19.17 -4.10 -2.96
CA ALA A 118 20.41 -4.77 -3.32
C ALA A 118 21.62 -4.20 -2.55
N GLN A 119 21.61 -2.90 -2.25
CA GLN A 119 22.63 -2.22 -1.43
C GLN A 119 22.39 -2.41 0.09
N HIS A 120 21.16 -2.69 0.51
CA HIS A 120 20.73 -2.86 1.89
C HIS A 120 19.99 -4.19 2.09
N PRO A 121 20.68 -5.34 1.98
CA PRO A 121 20.06 -6.67 2.02
C PRO A 121 19.39 -6.99 3.36
N GLU A 122 19.74 -6.28 4.43
CA GLU A 122 19.11 -6.35 5.75
C GLU A 122 17.69 -5.79 5.76
N VAL A 123 17.35 -4.85 4.85
CA VAL A 123 16.03 -4.23 4.78
C VAL A 123 15.00 -5.25 4.28
N SER A 124 13.92 -5.39 5.03
CA SER A 124 12.86 -6.37 4.77
C SER A 124 11.53 -5.73 4.38
N ILE A 125 11.37 -4.43 4.63
CA ILE A 125 10.22 -3.63 4.19
C ILE A 125 10.69 -2.24 3.81
N LEU A 126 10.37 -1.83 2.59
CA LEU A 126 10.79 -0.57 1.99
C LEU A 126 9.57 0.16 1.43
N GLY A 127 9.46 1.44 1.75
CA GLY A 127 8.47 2.32 1.14
C GLY A 127 9.10 3.51 0.43
N SER A 128 8.29 4.49 0.09
CA SER A 128 8.73 5.77 -0.46
C SER A 128 7.73 6.89 -0.18
N TYR A 129 8.07 8.12 -0.58
CA TYR A 129 7.12 9.22 -0.62
C TYR A 129 6.12 9.04 -1.76
N ILE A 130 4.98 9.71 -1.63
CA ILE A 130 3.97 9.81 -2.69
C ILE A 130 3.62 11.26 -2.98
N GLN A 131 3.24 11.52 -4.23
CA GLN A 131 2.60 12.74 -4.66
C GLN A 131 1.08 12.52 -4.72
N GLU A 132 0.32 13.19 -3.86
CA GLU A 132 -1.13 13.24 -3.99
C GLU A 132 -1.51 14.14 -5.18
N PHE A 133 -2.42 13.66 -6.04
CA PHE A 133 -2.96 14.45 -7.14
C PHE A 133 -4.49 14.33 -7.24
N ASP A 134 -5.13 15.38 -7.69
CA ASP A 134 -6.59 15.41 -7.87
C ASP A 134 -6.99 14.61 -9.10
N SER A 135 -7.91 13.66 -8.94
CA SER A 135 -8.34 12.75 -10.01
C SER A 135 -9.05 13.45 -11.19
N ASN A 136 -9.65 14.62 -10.96
CA ASN A 136 -10.43 15.32 -11.97
C ASN A 136 -9.58 16.33 -12.76
N THR A 137 -8.67 17.02 -12.06
CA THR A 137 -7.85 18.08 -12.66
C THR A 137 -6.45 17.63 -13.02
N GLY A 138 -5.97 16.50 -12.47
CA GLY A 138 -4.59 16.04 -12.60
C GLY A 138 -3.57 16.85 -11.78
N ASN A 139 -4.01 17.91 -11.09
CA ASN A 139 -3.13 18.81 -10.36
C ASN A 139 -2.58 18.16 -9.09
N ASP A 140 -1.32 18.43 -8.80
CA ASP A 140 -0.66 18.00 -7.58
C ASP A 140 -1.23 18.73 -6.35
N ILE A 141 -1.46 17.97 -5.28
CA ILE A 141 -2.06 18.46 -4.04
C ILE A 141 -1.02 18.59 -2.94
N ALA A 142 -0.32 17.50 -2.64
CA ALA A 142 0.64 17.44 -1.53
C ALA A 142 1.58 16.23 -1.67
N VAL A 143 2.76 16.32 -1.05
CA VAL A 143 3.66 15.17 -0.88
C VAL A 143 3.50 14.60 0.51
N ARG A 144 3.30 13.27 0.62
CA ARG A 144 3.38 12.56 1.91
C ARG A 144 4.76 12.00 2.11
N LYS A 145 5.38 12.39 3.23
CA LYS A 145 6.77 12.10 3.58
C LYS A 145 6.83 11.30 4.90
N PRO A 146 6.65 9.97 4.88
CA PRO A 146 6.87 9.16 6.07
C PRO A 146 8.36 9.21 6.48
N PRO A 147 8.70 8.86 7.76
CA PRO A 147 10.09 8.79 8.21
C PRO A 147 10.92 7.86 7.35
N ALA A 148 12.18 8.19 7.08
CA ALA A 148 13.07 7.40 6.22
C ALA A 148 13.74 6.24 6.96
N GLU A 149 14.21 6.47 8.18
CA GLU A 149 15.08 5.58 8.93
C GLU A 149 14.34 4.62 9.86
N ASN A 150 14.85 3.42 10.04
CA ASN A 150 14.24 2.33 10.82
C ASN A 150 13.76 2.76 12.21
N GLU A 151 14.59 3.44 12.99
CA GLU A 151 14.23 3.88 14.34
C GLU A 151 13.08 4.90 14.33
N ALA A 152 13.13 5.86 13.40
CA ALA A 152 12.08 6.86 13.23
C ALA A 152 10.78 6.21 12.74
N ILE A 153 10.85 5.25 11.81
CA ILE A 153 9.74 4.43 11.33
C ILE A 153 9.08 3.69 12.49
N ARG A 154 9.84 2.97 13.31
CA ARG A 154 9.33 2.21 14.47
C ARG A 154 8.66 3.13 15.50
N LYS A 155 9.24 4.30 15.78
CA LYS A 155 8.65 5.31 16.67
C LYS A 155 7.34 5.86 16.12
N PHE A 156 7.31 6.19 14.83
CA PHE A 156 6.13 6.71 14.13
C PHE A 156 5.00 5.66 14.04
N ALA A 157 5.37 4.40 13.81
CA ALA A 157 4.46 3.27 13.71
C ALA A 157 3.62 3.04 14.96
N LYS A 158 4.07 3.50 16.14
CA LYS A 158 3.27 3.42 17.37
C LYS A 158 1.96 4.19 17.28
N ARG A 159 1.89 5.24 16.44
CA ARG A 159 0.74 6.15 16.34
C ARG A 159 0.14 6.29 14.95
N ARG A 160 0.88 6.00 13.88
CA ARG A 160 0.48 6.23 12.49
C ARG A 160 1.05 5.13 11.58
N ALA A 161 0.40 4.89 10.42
CA ALA A 161 0.99 4.06 9.37
C ALA A 161 2.33 4.65 8.92
N PRO A 162 3.43 3.88 9.04
CA PRO A 162 4.78 4.38 8.81
C PRO A 162 5.20 4.35 7.35
N PHE A 163 4.36 3.82 6.48
CA PHE A 163 4.56 3.72 5.03
C PHE A 163 3.31 4.18 4.30
N ASN A 164 3.49 4.57 3.06
CA ASN A 164 2.41 4.68 2.08
C ASN A 164 2.20 3.28 1.48
N ASN A 165 1.04 2.65 1.70
CA ASN A 165 0.77 1.24 1.37
C ASN A 165 1.14 0.86 -0.07
N GLN A 166 0.74 1.70 -1.03
CA GLN A 166 0.97 1.50 -2.46
C GLN A 166 2.44 1.61 -2.90
N THR A 167 3.33 2.02 -2.00
CA THR A 167 4.78 2.11 -2.28
C THR A 167 5.58 0.94 -1.75
N LEU A 168 4.96 0.03 -1.01
CA LEU A 168 5.66 -1.03 -0.32
C LEU A 168 6.35 -2.00 -1.27
N VAL A 169 7.60 -2.33 -0.92
CA VAL A 169 8.29 -3.55 -1.35
C VAL A 169 8.70 -4.27 -0.07
N TYR A 170 8.41 -5.57 0.02
CA TYR A 170 8.72 -6.35 1.21
C TYR A 170 9.14 -7.78 0.89
N LYS A 171 9.86 -8.42 1.81
CA LYS A 171 10.25 -9.83 1.71
C LYS A 171 9.04 -10.72 1.95
N LYS A 172 8.73 -11.59 0.97
CA LYS A 172 7.62 -12.56 1.00
C LYS A 172 7.75 -13.51 2.19
N SER A 173 8.93 -14.04 2.41
CA SER A 173 9.21 -14.98 3.50
C SER A 173 8.84 -14.40 4.86
N LEU A 174 9.21 -13.14 5.13
CA LEU A 174 8.84 -12.46 6.37
C LEU A 174 7.33 -12.19 6.45
N ALA A 175 6.70 -11.75 5.34
CA ALA A 175 5.27 -11.53 5.31
C ALA A 175 4.49 -12.83 5.60
N GLN A 176 4.94 -13.96 5.09
CA GLN A 176 4.34 -15.28 5.36
C GLN A 176 4.58 -15.72 6.81
N SER A 177 5.76 -15.49 7.37
CA SER A 177 6.10 -15.89 8.75
C SER A 177 5.25 -15.19 9.81
N ILE A 178 4.77 -13.96 9.52
CA ILE A 178 3.85 -13.22 10.40
C ILE A 178 2.37 -13.54 10.11
N GLY A 179 2.07 -14.48 9.22
CA GLY A 179 0.71 -14.89 8.86
C GLY A 179 0.00 -13.98 7.85
N GLY A 180 0.74 -13.21 7.04
CA GLY A 180 0.16 -12.35 6.00
C GLY A 180 -0.70 -11.20 6.53
N TYR A 181 -1.69 -10.78 5.76
CA TYR A 181 -2.67 -9.76 6.15
C TYR A 181 -3.79 -10.35 7.02
N CYS A 182 -4.29 -9.58 7.98
CA CYS A 182 -5.37 -10.04 8.88
C CYS A 182 -6.73 -9.88 8.19
N GLU A 183 -7.34 -10.99 7.78
CA GLU A 183 -8.62 -11.02 7.03
C GLU A 183 -9.83 -10.66 7.90
N GLU A 184 -9.69 -10.76 9.22
CA GLU A 184 -10.75 -10.35 10.17
C GLU A 184 -10.92 -8.82 10.25
N LEU A 185 -9.95 -8.07 9.71
CA LEU A 185 -9.97 -6.62 9.71
C LEU A 185 -10.62 -6.09 8.43
N GLU A 186 -11.79 -5.51 8.55
CA GLU A 186 -12.46 -4.86 7.42
C GLU A 186 -11.74 -3.59 6.93
N ARG A 187 -10.94 -2.95 7.80
CA ARG A 187 -10.17 -1.73 7.53
C ARG A 187 -8.92 -1.70 8.39
N CYS A 188 -7.91 -0.94 7.96
CA CYS A 188 -6.60 -0.79 8.60
C CYS A 188 -5.79 -2.09 8.63
N GLU A 189 -6.10 -3.03 7.76
CA GLU A 189 -5.35 -4.27 7.52
C GLU A 189 -3.90 -3.99 7.11
N ASP A 190 -3.70 -2.90 6.36
CA ASP A 190 -2.39 -2.39 5.94
C ASP A 190 -1.53 -1.94 7.14
N TYR A 191 -2.11 -1.15 8.03
CA TYR A 191 -1.40 -0.71 9.23
C TYR A 191 -1.10 -1.86 10.19
N ASP A 192 -2.03 -2.80 10.38
CA ASP A 192 -1.80 -4.04 11.14
C ASP A 192 -0.64 -4.84 10.55
N PHE A 193 -0.64 -5.04 9.24
CA PHE A 193 0.42 -5.75 8.51
C PHE A 193 1.78 -5.08 8.71
N MET A 194 1.89 -3.77 8.45
CA MET A 194 3.13 -3.01 8.61
C MET A 194 3.70 -3.14 10.02
N VAL A 195 2.85 -3.02 11.05
CA VAL A 195 3.29 -3.14 12.44
C VAL A 195 3.72 -4.57 12.77
N ARG A 196 2.99 -5.59 12.28
CA ARG A 196 3.39 -6.99 12.51
C ARG A 196 4.70 -7.33 11.79
N MET A 197 4.97 -6.77 10.61
CA MET A 197 6.29 -6.87 9.97
C MET A 197 7.39 -6.31 10.88
N LEU A 198 7.19 -5.13 11.46
CA LEU A 198 8.15 -4.53 12.40
C LEU A 198 8.33 -5.38 13.68
N ILE A 199 7.26 -5.92 14.25
CA ILE A 199 7.32 -6.84 15.41
C ILE A 199 8.05 -8.13 15.03
N GLY A 200 7.82 -8.66 13.83
CA GLY A 200 8.47 -9.85 13.29
C GLY A 200 9.96 -9.67 12.93
N GLY A 201 10.54 -8.51 13.24
CA GLY A 201 11.98 -8.26 13.07
C GLY A 201 12.34 -7.54 11.76
N ALA A 202 11.37 -7.02 11.00
CA ALA A 202 11.71 -6.26 9.80
C ALA A 202 12.62 -5.08 10.13
N ILE A 203 13.72 -4.94 9.38
CA ILE A 203 14.45 -3.70 9.22
C ILE A 203 13.76 -2.91 8.12
N ALA A 204 13.44 -1.67 8.42
CA ALA A 204 12.52 -0.84 7.64
C ALA A 204 13.21 0.41 7.10
N ALA A 205 12.86 0.82 5.88
CA ALA A 205 13.30 2.09 5.31
C ALA A 205 12.21 2.71 4.43
N ASN A 206 12.28 4.03 4.22
CA ASN A 206 11.56 4.71 3.14
C ASN A 206 12.56 5.52 2.33
N ILE A 207 12.55 5.35 1.00
CA ILE A 207 13.30 6.21 0.08
C ILE A 207 12.69 7.62 0.15
N PRO A 208 13.48 8.67 0.46
CA PRO A 208 12.97 10.04 0.60
C PRO A 208 12.71 10.72 -0.75
N GLU A 209 12.13 9.98 -1.68
CA GLU A 209 11.74 10.43 -3.01
C GLU A 209 10.30 10.01 -3.34
N VAL A 210 9.63 10.81 -4.15
CA VAL A 210 8.32 10.43 -4.70
C VAL A 210 8.52 9.36 -5.75
N LEU A 211 7.91 8.19 -5.56
CA LEU A 211 7.96 7.07 -6.52
C LEU A 211 6.57 6.63 -6.99
N VAL A 212 5.51 7.15 -6.37
CA VAL A 212 4.11 6.88 -6.76
C VAL A 212 3.31 8.16 -6.70
N ARG A 213 2.46 8.37 -7.69
CA ARG A 213 1.38 9.37 -7.68
C ARG A 213 0.12 8.73 -7.15
N TYR A 214 -0.35 9.24 -6.00
CA TYR A 214 -1.54 8.77 -5.30
C TYR A 214 -2.77 9.57 -5.73
N ARG A 215 -3.77 8.86 -6.25
CA ARG A 215 -4.99 9.47 -6.77
C ARG A 215 -5.97 9.82 -5.64
N VAL A 216 -6.33 11.10 -5.56
CA VAL A 216 -7.30 11.60 -4.60
C VAL A 216 -8.63 11.85 -5.32
N THR A 217 -9.67 11.14 -4.89
CA THR A 217 -11.04 11.33 -5.34
C THR A 217 -11.88 11.98 -4.24
N ALA A 218 -12.99 12.62 -4.61
CA ALA A 218 -13.93 13.21 -3.65
C ALA A 218 -14.46 12.17 -2.64
N GLY A 219 -14.53 10.88 -3.03
CA GLY A 219 -14.96 9.78 -2.17
C GLY A 219 -13.99 9.43 -1.04
N ASN A 220 -12.70 9.71 -1.20
CA ASN A 220 -11.67 9.29 -0.24
C ASN A 220 -11.81 9.97 1.13
N LEU A 221 -12.25 11.23 1.18
CA LEU A 221 -12.47 11.95 2.44
C LEU A 221 -13.71 11.42 3.19
N ASN A 222 -14.77 11.08 2.47
CA ASN A 222 -16.01 10.59 3.07
C ASN A 222 -15.86 9.16 3.61
N ARG A 223 -15.07 8.30 2.98
CA ARG A 223 -14.79 6.93 3.45
C ARG A 223 -14.17 6.89 4.84
N ARG A 224 -13.40 7.92 5.24
CA ARG A 224 -12.69 7.98 6.54
C ARG A 224 -13.59 8.38 7.70
N ARG A 225 -14.78 8.93 7.45
CA ARG A 225 -15.69 9.52 8.45
C ARG A 225 -16.89 8.65 8.80
N ASN A 226 -16.77 7.34 8.77
CA ASN A 226 -17.85 6.48 9.20
C ASN A 226 -17.50 5.71 10.48
N TRP A 227 -18.53 5.27 11.23
CA TRP A 227 -18.37 4.53 12.46
C TRP A 227 -17.62 3.20 12.27
N ARG A 228 -17.83 2.54 11.13
CA ARG A 228 -17.14 1.29 10.78
C ARG A 228 -15.62 1.47 10.74
N ASN A 229 -15.15 2.54 10.10
CA ASN A 229 -13.72 2.90 10.08
C ASN A 229 -13.19 3.22 11.47
N THR A 230 -13.93 4.00 12.27
CA THR A 230 -13.53 4.37 13.63
C THR A 230 -13.40 3.12 14.52
N LYS A 231 -14.35 2.18 14.42
CA LYS A 231 -14.31 0.91 15.15
C LYS A 231 -13.10 0.06 14.77
N SER A 232 -12.84 -0.12 13.46
CA SER A 232 -11.67 -0.86 12.97
C SER A 232 -10.36 -0.21 13.40
N PHE A 233 -10.27 1.10 13.31
CA PHE A 233 -9.10 1.87 13.75
C PHE A 233 -8.77 1.64 15.23
N ILE A 234 -9.78 1.67 16.11
CA ILE A 234 -9.60 1.42 17.55
C ILE A 234 -9.24 -0.06 17.80
N ALA A 235 -9.88 -0.99 17.10
CA ALA A 235 -9.62 -2.43 17.25
C ALA A 235 -8.16 -2.78 16.91
N VAL A 236 -7.65 -2.28 15.77
CA VAL A 236 -6.26 -2.51 15.36
C VAL A 236 -5.27 -1.92 16.40
N ARG A 237 -5.52 -0.72 16.90
CA ARG A 237 -4.65 -0.12 17.93
C ARG A 237 -4.67 -0.86 19.25
N LYS A 238 -5.83 -1.39 19.65
CA LYS A 238 -5.94 -2.27 20.82
C LYS A 238 -5.14 -3.55 20.62
N LYS A 239 -5.19 -4.16 19.42
CA LYS A 239 -4.39 -5.33 19.04
C LYS A 239 -2.89 -5.04 19.12
N ILE A 240 -2.42 -3.93 18.50
CA ILE A 240 -1.01 -3.50 18.49
C ILE A 240 -0.50 -3.26 19.92
N ARG A 241 -1.32 -2.65 20.80
CA ARG A 241 -0.97 -2.46 22.20
C ARG A 241 -0.86 -3.78 22.95
N LYS A 242 -1.78 -4.74 22.71
CA LYS A 242 -1.71 -6.08 23.31
C LYS A 242 -0.44 -6.84 22.89
N MET A 243 0.08 -6.58 21.69
CA MET A 243 1.36 -7.12 21.23
C MET A 243 2.58 -6.44 21.85
N GLY A 244 2.41 -5.46 22.76
CA GLY A 244 3.51 -4.76 23.43
C GLY A 244 4.24 -3.72 22.56
N PHE A 245 3.77 -3.44 21.33
CA PHE A 245 4.47 -2.54 20.42
C PHE A 245 4.25 -1.06 20.76
N SER A 246 3.09 -0.69 21.31
CA SER A 246 2.75 0.70 21.65
C SER A 246 2.34 0.84 23.12
N GLY A 247 2.68 1.99 23.71
CA GLY A 247 2.29 2.35 25.07
C GLY A 247 0.84 2.83 25.18
N PHE A 248 0.40 3.13 26.40
CA PHE A 248 -0.97 3.61 26.67
C PHE A 248 -1.28 4.93 25.95
N MET A 249 -0.36 5.88 26.00
CA MET A 249 -0.55 7.18 25.33
C MET A 249 -0.50 7.07 23.80
N ASP A 250 0.28 6.12 23.27
CA ASP A 250 0.32 5.85 21.83
C ASP A 250 -0.98 5.22 21.32
N PHE A 251 -1.73 4.56 22.19
CA PHE A 251 -3.09 4.10 21.94
C PHE A 251 -4.12 5.21 22.10
N LEU A 252 -4.10 5.91 23.24
CA LEU A 252 -5.13 6.86 23.65
C LEU A 252 -5.23 8.05 22.70
N ILE A 253 -4.08 8.69 22.38
CA ILE A 253 -4.06 9.92 21.58
C ILE A 253 -4.65 9.72 20.19
N PRO A 254 -4.25 8.72 19.37
CA PRO A 254 -4.84 8.50 18.07
C PRO A 254 -6.32 8.07 18.12
N CYS A 255 -6.72 7.27 19.12
CA CYS A 255 -8.11 6.89 19.30
C CYS A 255 -9.01 8.08 19.63
N ALA A 256 -8.58 8.95 20.55
CA ALA A 256 -9.29 10.17 20.87
C ALA A 256 -9.39 11.10 19.64
N SER A 257 -8.28 11.27 18.90
CA SER A 257 -8.27 12.07 17.67
C SER A 257 -9.25 11.52 16.62
N GLN A 258 -9.33 10.19 16.46
CA GLN A 258 -10.26 9.56 15.52
C GLN A 258 -11.72 9.76 15.92
N ILE A 259 -12.04 9.69 17.22
CA ILE A 259 -13.37 9.97 17.75
C ILE A 259 -13.75 11.43 17.50
N VAL A 260 -12.83 12.37 17.77
CA VAL A 260 -13.05 13.79 17.50
C VAL A 260 -13.32 14.02 16.01
N LEU A 261 -12.53 13.42 15.11
CA LEU A 261 -12.75 13.51 13.66
C LEU A 261 -14.10 12.93 13.22
N PHE A 262 -14.62 11.93 13.92
CA PHE A 262 -15.94 11.36 13.64
C PHE A 262 -17.08 12.30 14.05
N ILE A 263 -16.96 12.96 15.22
CA ILE A 263 -18.01 13.81 15.80
C ILE A 263 -18.04 15.21 15.13
N VAL A 264 -16.87 15.74 14.78
CA VAL A 264 -16.74 17.13 14.28
C VAL A 264 -17.29 17.25 12.83
N PRO A 265 -18.09 18.30 12.52
CA PRO A 265 -18.64 18.52 11.17
C PRO A 265 -17.57 18.63 10.08
N GLY A 266 -17.93 18.22 8.83
CA GLY A 266 -17.00 18.08 7.70
C GLY A 266 -16.21 19.32 7.30
N PHE A 267 -16.79 20.51 7.46
CA PHE A 267 -16.10 21.76 7.12
C PHE A 267 -14.94 22.06 8.08
N VAL A 268 -15.07 21.69 9.36
CA VAL A 268 -14.01 21.86 10.36
C VAL A 268 -12.90 20.81 10.16
N THR A 269 -13.27 19.57 9.80
CA THR A 269 -12.27 18.51 9.54
C THR A 269 -11.43 18.80 8.32
N GLY A 270 -11.98 19.43 7.28
CA GLY A 270 -11.21 19.88 6.10
C GLY A 270 -10.12 20.88 6.47
N PHE A 271 -10.41 21.80 7.39
CA PHE A 271 -9.45 22.79 7.91
C PHE A 271 -8.36 22.13 8.77
N ILE A 272 -8.76 21.25 9.70
CA ILE A 272 -7.83 20.49 10.57
C ILE A 272 -6.92 19.58 9.73
N TYR A 273 -7.46 18.92 8.73
CA TYR A 273 -6.71 18.02 7.87
C TYR A 273 -5.64 18.77 7.05
N LYS A 274 -6.00 19.93 6.49
CA LYS A 274 -5.05 20.78 5.74
C LYS A 274 -3.93 21.36 6.62
N LYS A 275 -4.19 21.68 7.88
CA LYS A 275 -3.27 22.44 8.74
C LYS A 275 -2.45 21.58 9.72
N LEU A 276 -2.96 20.44 10.19
CA LEU A 276 -2.38 19.60 11.25
C LEU A 276 -1.95 18.20 10.82
N LEU A 277 -2.63 17.58 9.85
CA LEU A 277 -2.37 16.20 9.48
C LEU A 277 -1.56 16.03 8.18
N ARG A 278 -1.32 17.12 7.45
CA ARG A 278 -0.49 17.18 6.25
C ARG A 278 0.95 17.70 6.48
N LYS A 279 1.33 17.94 7.75
CA LYS A 279 2.73 18.25 8.09
C LYS A 279 3.52 17.00 8.36
#